data_962232223643953fe81bcb2cea474a0d
#
_entry.id   962232223643953fe81bcb2cea474a0d
#
_cell.length_a   1.000
_cell.length_b   1.000
_cell.length_c   1.000
_cell.angle_alpha   90.00
_cell.angle_beta   90.00
_cell.angle_gamma   90.00
#
_symmetry.space_group_name_H-M   'P 1'
#
loop_
_entity.id
_entity.type
_entity.pdbx_description
1 polymer ?
#
loop_
_entity_poly.entity_id
_entity_poly.type
_entity_poly.pdbx_seq_one_letter_code
_entity_poly.pdbx_strand_id
1 'polypeptide(L)'
;MERTIYSKYSNERAERFRIRTDIVTDEAGEKKVYKYACTIQAGDHIRRQEELGKQLDAAYAGSRITFCPCTTEDVPGGCRSVSPFVQGDNLQHLMEQAVAAGDWETVEQMVAAY
;
A
#
# COMPACT_ATOMS: atom_id res chain seq x y z
N MET A 1 -15.37 -15.02 8.01
CA MET A 1 -13.98 -15.49 8.18
C MET A 1 -13.10 -14.91 7.07
N GLU A 2 -11.98 -14.31 7.43
CA GLU A 2 -11.06 -13.75 6.43
C GLU A 2 -10.33 -14.86 5.68
N ARG A 3 -10.13 -14.66 4.40
CA ARG A 3 -9.41 -15.58 3.52
C ARG A 3 -8.31 -14.84 2.78
N THR A 4 -7.09 -15.35 2.85
CA THR A 4 -5.96 -14.80 2.10
C THR A 4 -6.10 -15.16 0.62
N ILE A 5 -6.12 -14.14 -0.24
CA ILE A 5 -6.22 -14.32 -1.69
C ILE A 5 -4.90 -14.02 -2.42
N TYR A 6 -3.95 -13.40 -1.73
CA TYR A 6 -2.62 -13.10 -2.27
C TYR A 6 -1.64 -12.98 -1.12
N SER A 7 -0.42 -13.47 -1.31
CA SER A 7 0.65 -13.35 -0.32
C SER A 7 2.00 -13.22 -1.03
N LYS A 8 2.82 -12.29 -0.57
CA LYS A 8 4.16 -12.07 -1.13
C LYS A 8 5.13 -11.58 -0.05
N TYR A 9 6.35 -12.12 -0.05
CA TYR A 9 7.46 -11.58 0.72
C TYR A 9 8.24 -10.55 -0.11
N SER A 10 8.72 -9.51 0.54
CA SER A 10 9.55 -8.48 -0.10
C SER A 10 11.01 -8.94 -0.21
N ASN A 11 11.27 -9.93 -1.06
CA ASN A 11 12.61 -10.53 -1.22
C ASN A 11 13.65 -9.57 -1.80
N GLU A 12 13.21 -8.49 -2.43
CA GLU A 12 14.06 -7.42 -2.95
C GLU A 12 14.64 -6.51 -1.88
N ARG A 13 14.13 -6.58 -0.66
CA ARG A 13 14.62 -5.79 0.47
C ARG A 13 15.72 -6.54 1.22
N ALA A 14 16.56 -5.79 1.96
CA ALA A 14 17.47 -6.39 2.93
C ALA A 14 16.67 -7.25 3.92
N GLU A 15 17.20 -8.39 4.33
CA GLU A 15 16.52 -9.34 5.20
C GLU A 15 15.96 -8.69 6.48
N ARG A 16 16.71 -7.76 7.08
CA ARG A 16 16.29 -7.04 8.30
C ARG A 16 15.03 -6.19 8.12
N PHE A 17 14.68 -5.81 6.88
CA PHE A 17 13.51 -5.00 6.55
C PHE A 17 12.44 -5.79 5.78
N ARG A 18 12.56 -7.11 5.76
CA ARG A 18 11.62 -7.97 5.02
C ARG A 18 10.24 -7.94 5.67
N ILE A 19 9.25 -7.81 4.82
CA ILE A 19 7.83 -7.87 5.20
C ILE A 19 7.12 -8.91 4.34
N ARG A 20 6.02 -9.45 4.87
CA ARG A 20 5.07 -10.25 4.10
C ARG A 20 3.82 -9.42 3.88
N THR A 21 3.37 -9.31 2.66
CA THR A 21 2.13 -8.62 2.29
C THR A 21 1.08 -9.65 1.95
N ASP A 22 -0.05 -9.61 2.66
CA ASP A 22 -1.21 -10.44 2.38
C ASP A 22 -2.39 -9.57 1.99
N ILE A 23 -3.11 -9.97 0.96
CA ILE A 23 -4.42 -9.40 0.64
C ILE A 23 -5.45 -10.42 1.09
N VAL A 24 -6.37 -9.98 1.94
CA VAL A 24 -7.42 -10.83 2.48
C VAL A 24 -8.79 -10.31 2.10
N THR A 25 -9.75 -11.20 1.98
CA THR A 25 -11.17 -10.86 1.77
C THR A 25 -12.00 -11.46 2.89
N ASP A 26 -13.00 -10.72 3.35
CA ASP A 26 -13.98 -11.21 4.32
C ASP A 26 -15.22 -11.83 3.63
N GLU A 27 -16.20 -12.25 4.42
CA GLU A 27 -17.43 -12.86 3.92
C GLU A 27 -18.30 -11.90 3.10
N ALA A 28 -18.18 -10.60 3.39
CA ALA A 28 -18.88 -9.55 2.65
C ALA A 28 -18.17 -9.17 1.34
N GLY A 29 -16.99 -9.74 1.06
CA GLY A 29 -16.19 -9.42 -0.11
C GLY A 29 -15.31 -8.18 0.07
N GLU A 30 -15.27 -7.60 1.26
CA GLU A 30 -14.40 -6.47 1.55
C GLU A 30 -12.95 -6.95 1.66
N LYS A 31 -12.04 -6.22 1.01
CA LYS A 31 -10.63 -6.57 0.97
C LYS A 31 -9.80 -5.65 1.85
N LYS A 32 -8.79 -6.22 2.48
CA LYS A 32 -7.79 -5.51 3.29
C LYS A 32 -6.39 -5.96 2.92
N VAL A 33 -5.42 -5.10 3.18
CA VAL A 33 -4.01 -5.41 3.00
C VAL A 33 -3.34 -5.46 4.37
N TYR A 34 -2.74 -6.60 4.68
CA TYR A 34 -1.93 -6.78 5.88
C TYR A 34 -0.46 -6.85 5.49
N LYS A 35 0.38 -6.07 6.16
CA LYS A 35 1.83 -6.14 6.02
C LYS A 35 2.44 -6.58 7.34
N TYR A 36 2.96 -7.79 7.37
CA TYR A 36 3.56 -8.39 8.56
C TYR A 36 5.06 -8.13 8.59
N ALA A 37 5.55 -7.68 9.73
CA ALA A 37 6.97 -7.57 9.96
C ALA A 37 7.59 -8.97 10.16
N CYS A 38 8.65 -9.26 9.39
CA CYS A 38 9.39 -10.52 9.54
C CYS A 38 10.53 -10.40 10.55
N THR A 39 10.89 -9.17 10.95
CA THR A 39 11.96 -8.87 11.91
C THR A 39 11.54 -7.71 12.82
N ILE A 40 12.31 -7.51 13.90
CA ILE A 40 12.10 -6.37 14.81
C ILE A 40 12.28 -5.04 14.06
N GLN A 41 13.30 -4.93 13.23
CA GLN A 41 13.59 -3.73 12.44
C GLN A 41 12.46 -3.43 11.43
N ALA A 42 11.93 -4.46 10.80
CA ALA A 42 10.77 -4.31 9.92
C ALA A 42 9.54 -3.84 10.69
N GLY A 43 9.35 -4.31 11.91
CA GLY A 43 8.27 -3.86 12.79
C GLY A 43 8.37 -2.38 13.15
N ASP A 44 9.55 -1.93 13.50
CA ASP A 44 9.81 -0.51 13.79
C ASP A 44 9.53 0.35 12.55
N HIS A 45 9.91 -0.12 11.38
CA HIS A 45 9.65 0.56 10.11
C HIS A 45 8.15 0.67 9.83
N ILE A 46 7.40 -0.40 10.05
CA ILE A 46 5.93 -0.41 9.88
C ILE A 46 5.27 0.61 10.82
N ARG A 47 5.65 0.64 12.10
CA ARG A 47 5.12 1.61 13.07
C ARG A 47 5.45 3.05 12.68
N ARG A 48 6.66 3.27 12.19
CA ARG A 48 7.07 4.59 11.71
C ARG A 48 6.27 5.03 10.48
N GLN A 49 5.92 4.12 9.58
CA GLN A 49 5.08 4.44 8.43
C GLN A 49 3.69 4.93 8.84
N GLU A 50 3.09 4.36 9.86
CA GLU A 50 1.81 4.85 10.38
C GLU A 50 1.93 6.29 10.87
N GLU A 51 2.96 6.61 11.65
CA GLU A 51 3.20 7.95 12.17
C GLU A 51 3.49 8.96 11.05
N LEU A 52 4.35 8.60 10.11
CA LEU A 52 4.65 9.43 8.95
C LEU A 52 3.43 9.66 8.07
N GLY A 53 2.57 8.65 7.91
CA GLY A 53 1.30 8.77 7.17
C GLY A 53 0.40 9.83 7.77
N LYS A 54 0.27 9.89 9.08
CA LYS A 54 -0.51 10.92 9.78
C LYS A 54 0.07 12.32 9.55
N GLN A 55 1.39 12.45 9.61
CA GLN A 55 2.08 13.73 9.35
C GLN A 55 1.88 14.18 7.89
N LEU A 56 1.97 13.27 6.94
CA LEU A 56 1.75 13.56 5.52
C LEU A 56 0.30 13.96 5.23
N ASP A 57 -0.67 13.27 5.82
CA ASP A 57 -2.08 13.63 5.68
C ASP A 57 -2.34 15.06 6.17
N ALA A 58 -1.76 15.45 7.31
CA ALA A 58 -1.89 16.79 7.83
C ALA A 58 -1.22 17.83 6.92
N ALA A 59 -0.02 17.52 6.42
CA ALA A 59 0.74 18.43 5.56
C ALA A 59 0.08 18.66 4.19
N TYR A 60 -0.60 17.63 3.66
CA TYR A 60 -1.24 17.68 2.34
C TYR A 60 -2.76 17.84 2.41
N ALA A 61 -3.30 18.20 3.58
CA ALA A 61 -4.74 18.43 3.75
C ALA A 61 -5.21 19.52 2.78
N GLY A 62 -6.31 19.27 2.06
CA GLY A 62 -6.85 20.19 1.06
C GLY A 62 -6.17 20.13 -0.30
N SER A 63 -5.12 19.34 -0.48
CA SER A 63 -4.49 19.09 -1.78
C SER A 63 -5.20 17.97 -2.54
N ARG A 64 -4.74 17.69 -3.77
CA ARG A 64 -5.21 16.54 -4.57
C ARG A 64 -4.61 15.21 -4.11
N ILE A 65 -3.62 15.25 -3.22
CA ILE A 65 -2.89 14.06 -2.76
C ILE A 65 -3.58 13.52 -1.53
N THR A 66 -3.95 12.24 -1.58
CA THR A 66 -4.44 11.47 -0.43
C THR A 66 -3.54 10.29 -0.20
N PHE A 67 -3.30 9.97 1.07
CA PHE A 67 -2.48 8.83 1.46
C PHE A 67 -3.38 7.70 1.93
N CYS A 68 -2.99 6.46 1.57
CA CYS A 68 -3.70 5.28 2.04
C CYS A 68 -3.53 5.18 3.56
N PRO A 69 -4.62 5.24 4.35
CA PRO A 69 -4.50 5.14 5.80
C PRO A 69 -4.05 3.74 6.20
N CYS A 70 -3.22 3.66 7.23
CA CYS A 70 -2.87 2.39 7.84
C CYS A 70 -2.87 2.52 9.36
N THR A 71 -3.17 1.41 10.02
CA THR A 71 -3.04 1.26 11.46
C THR A 71 -2.13 0.09 11.75
N THR A 72 -1.40 0.16 12.87
CA THR A 72 -0.50 -0.90 13.28
C THR A 72 -1.10 -1.62 14.47
N GLU A 73 -1.06 -2.93 14.46
CA GLU A 73 -1.50 -3.78 15.57
C GLU A 73 -0.47 -4.85 15.89
N ASP A 74 -0.40 -5.22 17.17
CA ASP A 74 0.48 -6.29 17.60
C ASP A 74 -0.15 -7.65 17.26
N VAL A 75 0.70 -8.57 16.81
CA VAL A 75 0.32 -9.95 16.50
C VAL A 75 1.38 -10.89 17.08
N PRO A 76 1.08 -12.18 17.27
CA PRO A 76 2.10 -13.14 17.70
C PRO A 76 3.30 -13.10 16.75
N GLY A 77 4.48 -12.88 17.31
CA GLY A 77 5.73 -12.79 16.54
C GLY A 77 6.11 -11.40 16.06
N GLY A 78 5.31 -10.36 16.35
CA GLY A 78 5.67 -8.99 16.00
C GLY A 78 4.48 -8.05 15.82
N CYS A 79 4.44 -7.36 14.70
CA CYS A 79 3.34 -6.46 14.37
C CYS A 79 2.98 -6.52 12.89
N ARG A 80 1.81 -6.00 12.56
CA ARG A 80 1.36 -5.84 11.19
C ARG A 80 0.70 -4.47 11.00
N SER A 81 0.77 -3.93 9.79
CA SER A 81 -0.08 -2.81 9.41
C SER A 81 -1.33 -3.33 8.72
N VAL A 82 -2.42 -2.61 8.92
CA VAL A 82 -3.71 -2.89 8.30
C VAL A 82 -4.11 -1.67 7.49
N SER A 83 -4.39 -1.87 6.22
CA SER A 83 -4.87 -0.82 5.33
C SER A 83 -5.98 -1.34 4.42
N PRO A 84 -6.90 -0.47 3.96
CA PRO A 84 -7.89 -0.88 2.99
C PRO A 84 -7.22 -1.25 1.67
N PHE A 85 -7.82 -2.17 0.92
CA PHE A 85 -7.40 -2.46 -0.43
C PHE A 85 -7.90 -1.35 -1.36
N VAL A 86 -6.99 -0.71 -2.07
CA VAL A 86 -7.36 0.32 -3.06
C VAL A 86 -7.54 -0.35 -4.41
N GLN A 87 -8.77 -0.32 -4.90
CA GLN A 87 -9.10 -0.85 -6.23
C GLN A 87 -8.55 0.09 -7.30
N GLY A 88 -7.82 -0.46 -8.26
CA GLY A 88 -7.22 0.31 -9.34
C GLY A 88 -6.06 -0.40 -9.99
N ASP A 89 -5.44 0.28 -10.93
CA ASP A 89 -4.25 -0.20 -11.61
C ASP A 89 -3.08 0.74 -11.30
N ASN A 90 -1.84 0.28 -11.46
CA ASN A 90 -0.69 1.14 -11.21
C ASN A 90 -0.53 2.17 -12.32
N LEU A 91 0.09 3.29 -11.97
CA LEU A 91 0.26 4.43 -12.88
C LEU A 91 1.06 4.06 -14.13
N GLN A 92 2.11 3.26 -13.97
CA GLN A 92 2.93 2.81 -15.10
C GLN A 92 2.10 2.06 -16.14
N HIS A 93 1.28 1.11 -15.70
CA HIS A 93 0.44 0.31 -16.56
C HIS A 93 -0.60 1.18 -17.28
N LEU A 94 -1.25 2.10 -16.58
CA LEU A 94 -2.21 3.03 -17.16
C LEU A 94 -1.55 3.94 -18.20
N MET A 95 -0.33 4.41 -17.94
CA MET A 95 0.41 5.25 -18.88
C MET A 95 0.83 4.47 -20.12
N GLU A 96 1.30 3.24 -19.96
CA GLU A 96 1.64 2.36 -21.08
C GLU A 96 0.43 2.09 -21.98
N GLN A 97 -0.74 1.86 -21.40
CA GLN A 97 -1.98 1.68 -22.14
C GLN A 97 -2.37 2.94 -22.90
N ALA A 98 -2.27 4.12 -22.27
CA ALA A 98 -2.59 5.39 -22.91
C ALA A 98 -1.66 5.69 -24.09
N VAL A 99 -0.37 5.45 -23.93
CA VAL A 99 0.63 5.64 -25.00
C VAL A 99 0.35 4.67 -26.16
N ALA A 100 0.09 3.40 -25.88
CA ALA A 100 -0.20 2.40 -26.91
C ALA A 100 -1.49 2.73 -27.69
N ALA A 101 -2.48 3.34 -27.03
CA ALA A 101 -3.73 3.77 -27.66
C ALA A 101 -3.63 5.12 -28.39
N GLY A 102 -2.49 5.83 -28.27
CA GLY A 102 -2.34 7.19 -28.80
C GLY A 102 -3.16 8.24 -28.07
N ASP A 103 -3.57 7.95 -26.84
CA ASP A 103 -4.37 8.84 -25.99
C ASP A 103 -3.46 9.83 -25.24
N TRP A 104 -2.97 10.82 -25.97
CA TRP A 104 -2.01 11.80 -25.46
C TRP A 104 -2.64 12.76 -24.44
N GLU A 105 -3.93 13.00 -24.51
CA GLU A 105 -4.64 13.82 -23.53
C GLU A 105 -4.57 13.16 -22.14
N THR A 106 -4.81 11.86 -22.05
CA THR A 106 -4.68 11.13 -20.80
C THR A 106 -3.23 11.13 -20.28
N VAL A 107 -2.24 10.97 -21.17
CA VAL A 107 -0.82 11.04 -20.80
C VAL A 107 -0.48 12.41 -20.20
N GLU A 108 -0.93 13.50 -20.82
CA GLU A 108 -0.72 14.86 -20.31
C GLU A 108 -1.36 15.07 -18.94
N GLN A 109 -2.57 14.58 -18.75
CA GLN A 109 -3.27 14.66 -17.47
C GLN A 109 -2.51 13.89 -16.36
N MET A 110 -1.98 12.72 -16.67
CA MET A 110 -1.19 11.93 -15.72
C MET A 110 0.10 12.63 -15.33
N VAL A 111 0.81 13.20 -16.30
CA VAL A 111 2.04 13.96 -16.04
C VAL A 111 1.76 15.19 -15.20
N ALA A 112 0.69 15.92 -15.51
CA ALA A 112 0.31 17.13 -14.77
C ALA A 112 -0.12 16.82 -13.32
N ALA A 113 -0.70 15.65 -13.07
CA ALA A 113 -1.13 15.21 -11.74
C ALA A 113 0.05 14.74 -10.87
N TYR A 114 1.10 14.21 -11.48
CA TYR A 114 2.29 13.73 -10.79
C TYR A 114 3.19 14.88 -10.36
#